data_3f676e521a17dd883fa6b9d6dce750e3
#
_entry.id   3f676e521a17dd883fa6b9d6dce750e3
#
_cell.length_a   1.000
_cell.length_b   1.000
_cell.length_c   1.000
_cell.angle_alpha   90.00
_cell.angle_beta   90.00
_cell.angle_gamma   90.00
#
_symmetry.space_group_name_H-M   'P 1'
#
loop_
_entity.id
_entity.type
_entity.pdbx_description
1 polymer ?
#
loop_
_entity_poly.entity_id
_entity_poly.type
_entity_poly.pdbx_seq_one_letter_code
_entity_poly.pdbx_strand_id
1 'polypeptide(L)'
;IILIVSFLLLRYFPFINAFEVTHFTDRFSGTSWSLYPLTPQIKETWFNIILYLQIGPHQTQILGLYIFLLLLSPLFLGMLQKGHVYPLLGASLLIYGCWQRWPVRVTPCEFEFAFPLLAWQFIFVLGMCCGWYKAELISFARTPPGKVAVAALVFIALILAFVAQNHTNPFMPPALLMHVIPPAEFNAFYHTWAAKNGLGPVRILNDISLMVTIYLLLTWCWRPLNWLAGWFLIPLGQRSLYTFILHVYIVLAVSQLVTFDLWHQAWIVNTLIHAAALGVLWLMAKYRVAARWIPN
;
A
#
# COMPACT_ATOMS: atom_id res chain seq x y z
N ILE A 1 7.90 2.44 18.63
CA ILE A 1 7.52 3.78 19.12
C ILE A 1 6.13 4.14 18.64
N ILE A 2 5.82 4.11 17.32
CA ILE A 2 4.49 4.47 16.76
C ILE A 2 3.37 3.67 17.41
N LEU A 3 3.52 2.34 17.52
CA LEU A 3 2.52 1.47 18.17
C LEU A 3 2.32 1.81 19.64
N ILE A 4 3.43 2.07 20.37
CA ILE A 4 3.37 2.46 21.77
C ILE A 4 2.68 3.82 21.92
N VAL A 5 3.04 4.81 21.10
CA VAL A 5 2.41 6.14 21.11
C VAL A 5 0.93 6.03 20.76
N SER A 6 0.58 5.26 19.72
CA SER A 6 -0.83 5.05 19.34
C SER A 6 -1.63 4.39 20.48
N PHE A 7 -1.05 3.36 21.13
CA PHE A 7 -1.66 2.70 22.28
C PHE A 7 -1.87 3.67 23.46
N LEU A 8 -0.84 4.46 23.79
CA LEU A 8 -0.92 5.44 24.89
C LEU A 8 -1.95 6.53 24.59
N LEU A 9 -1.99 7.02 23.34
CA LEU A 9 -2.99 8.00 22.92
C LEU A 9 -4.40 7.42 23.05
N LEU A 10 -4.66 6.22 22.58
CA LEU A 10 -5.94 5.53 22.69
C LEU A 10 -6.34 5.30 24.15
N ARG A 11 -5.38 5.05 25.03
CA ARG A 11 -5.63 4.75 26.46
C ARG A 11 -5.97 5.99 27.27
N TYR A 12 -5.30 7.12 26.99
CA TYR A 12 -5.38 8.31 27.85
C TYR A 12 -6.23 9.43 27.27
N PHE A 13 -6.61 9.37 26.01
CA PHE A 13 -7.43 10.38 25.36
C PHE A 13 -8.79 9.78 24.95
N PRO A 14 -9.86 10.00 25.74
CA PRO A 14 -11.18 9.40 25.48
C PRO A 14 -11.78 9.74 24.11
N PHE A 15 -11.46 10.91 23.57
CA PHE A 15 -11.94 11.30 22.24
C PHE A 15 -11.27 10.48 21.13
N ILE A 16 -10.09 9.91 21.38
CA ILE A 16 -9.43 8.99 20.48
C ILE A 16 -10.04 7.58 20.61
N ASN A 17 -10.57 7.20 21.78
CA ASN A 17 -11.35 5.97 21.93
C ASN A 17 -12.64 6.00 21.11
N ALA A 18 -13.21 7.21 20.88
CA ALA A 18 -14.35 7.36 19.99
C ALA A 18 -13.98 7.08 18.50
N PHE A 19 -12.71 7.01 18.15
CA PHE A 19 -12.30 6.49 16.85
C PHE A 19 -12.65 5.02 16.65
N GLU A 20 -13.23 4.38 17.68
CA GLU A 20 -13.57 2.97 17.67
C GLU A 20 -12.69 2.16 16.70
N VAL A 21 -11.42 2.39 16.78
CA VAL A 21 -10.44 1.60 16.09
C VAL A 21 -10.37 0.23 16.78
N THR A 22 -11.37 -0.05 17.63
CA THR A 22 -11.56 -1.35 18.25
C THR A 22 -11.89 -2.42 17.23
N HIS A 23 -12.59 -2.04 16.15
CA HIS A 23 -12.93 -2.96 15.08
C HIS A 23 -12.73 -2.30 13.71
N PHE A 24 -12.00 -2.97 12.85
CA PHE A 24 -11.94 -2.64 11.44
C PHE A 24 -12.82 -3.62 10.68
N THR A 25 -13.78 -3.09 9.95
CA THR A 25 -14.56 -3.91 9.02
C THR A 25 -13.95 -3.76 7.63
N ASP A 26 -13.37 -4.86 7.12
CA ASP A 26 -12.98 -4.93 5.73
C ASP A 26 -14.25 -4.84 4.87
N ARG A 27 -14.42 -3.73 4.17
CA ARG A 27 -15.61 -3.49 3.34
C ARG A 27 -15.73 -4.45 2.17
N PHE A 28 -14.63 -5.12 1.82
CA PHE A 28 -14.62 -6.07 0.73
C PHE A 28 -15.08 -7.46 1.17
N SER A 29 -14.62 -7.94 2.32
CA SER A 29 -14.98 -9.25 2.85
C SER A 29 -16.15 -9.21 3.84
N GLY A 30 -16.56 -8.01 4.30
CA GLY A 30 -17.52 -7.83 5.38
C GLY A 30 -17.02 -8.31 6.75
N THR A 31 -15.76 -8.75 6.84
CA THR A 31 -15.18 -9.31 8.07
C THR A 31 -14.73 -8.18 8.99
N SER A 32 -15.18 -8.22 10.25
CA SER A 32 -14.75 -7.28 11.28
C SER A 32 -13.58 -7.86 12.07
N TRP A 33 -12.52 -7.08 12.19
CA TRP A 33 -11.30 -7.44 12.91
C TRP A 33 -11.12 -6.53 14.12
N SER A 34 -10.82 -7.10 15.27
CA SER A 34 -10.47 -6.31 16.46
C SER A 34 -9.04 -5.77 16.32
N LEU A 35 -8.90 -4.45 16.35
CA LEU A 35 -7.59 -3.79 16.24
C LEU A 35 -6.83 -3.71 17.56
N TYR A 36 -7.55 -3.64 18.66
CA TYR A 36 -6.99 -3.67 20.00
C TYR A 36 -7.92 -4.49 20.90
N PRO A 37 -7.58 -5.74 21.24
CA PRO A 37 -8.32 -6.46 22.24
C PRO A 37 -8.12 -5.77 23.58
N LEU A 38 -9.07 -4.94 24.00
CA LEU A 38 -9.06 -4.19 25.24
C LEU A 38 -9.56 -5.03 26.43
N THR A 39 -9.48 -6.35 26.36
CA THR A 39 -9.90 -7.22 27.47
C THR A 39 -8.91 -7.14 28.62
N PRO A 40 -9.38 -7.16 29.89
CA PRO A 40 -8.53 -7.11 31.08
C PRO A 40 -7.44 -8.17 31.14
N GLN A 41 -7.67 -9.34 30.52
CA GLN A 41 -6.73 -10.46 30.45
C GLN A 41 -5.49 -10.19 29.61
N ILE A 42 -5.52 -9.16 28.74
CA ILE A 42 -4.40 -8.81 27.85
C ILE A 42 -3.44 -7.83 28.52
N LYS A 43 -3.82 -7.23 29.66
CA LYS A 43 -2.97 -6.25 30.36
C LYS A 43 -1.60 -6.81 30.75
N GLU A 44 -1.48 -8.10 31.01
CA GLU A 44 -0.22 -8.74 31.39
C GLU A 44 0.64 -9.11 30.17
N THR A 45 0.03 -9.27 28.99
CA THR A 45 0.70 -9.69 27.75
C THR A 45 0.83 -8.56 26.72
N TRP A 46 0.29 -7.35 27.01
CA TRP A 46 0.28 -6.24 26.05
C TRP A 46 1.66 -5.86 25.52
N PHE A 47 2.70 -5.95 26.36
CA PHE A 47 4.07 -5.65 25.93
C PHE A 47 4.56 -6.63 24.86
N ASN A 48 4.35 -7.93 25.09
CA ASN A 48 4.71 -8.97 24.13
C ASN A 48 3.93 -8.81 22.83
N ILE A 49 2.65 -8.52 22.91
CA ILE A 49 1.77 -8.34 21.76
C ILE A 49 2.24 -7.16 20.89
N ILE A 50 2.64 -6.04 21.50
CA ILE A 50 3.20 -4.90 20.79
C ILE A 50 4.60 -5.21 20.25
N LEU A 51 5.45 -5.85 21.03
CA LEU A 51 6.82 -6.19 20.63
C LEU A 51 6.84 -7.15 19.44
N TYR A 52 5.95 -8.16 19.44
CA TYR A 52 5.80 -9.09 18.32
C TYR A 52 4.92 -8.59 17.18
N LEU A 53 4.49 -7.34 17.21
CA LEU A 53 3.62 -6.74 16.18
C LEU A 53 2.33 -7.53 15.95
N GLN A 54 1.82 -8.19 16.98
CA GLN A 54 0.60 -8.99 16.89
C GLN A 54 -0.66 -8.13 16.87
N ILE A 55 -0.55 -6.90 17.33
CA ILE A 55 -1.63 -5.91 17.35
C ILE A 55 -1.07 -4.55 16.97
N GLY A 56 -1.81 -3.82 16.17
CA GLY A 56 -1.46 -2.46 15.80
C GLY A 56 -2.61 -1.79 15.04
N PRO A 57 -2.55 -0.48 14.83
CA PRO A 57 -3.48 0.18 13.93
C PRO A 57 -3.40 -0.47 12.55
N HIS A 58 -4.55 -0.93 12.05
CA HIS A 58 -4.64 -1.60 10.75
C HIS A 58 -3.94 -0.82 9.63
N GLN A 59 -4.03 0.51 9.69
CA GLN A 59 -3.41 1.42 8.73
C GLN A 59 -1.87 1.36 8.73
N THR A 60 -1.26 0.89 9.82
CA THR A 60 0.22 0.80 9.96
C THR A 60 0.77 -0.61 9.78
N GLN A 61 -0.06 -1.61 9.49
CA GLN A 61 0.36 -3.02 9.30
C GLN A 61 1.49 -3.17 8.30
N ILE A 62 1.47 -2.41 7.20
CA ILE A 62 2.52 -2.45 6.17
C ILE A 62 3.92 -2.11 6.71
N LEU A 63 4.01 -1.31 7.79
CA LEU A 63 5.30 -1.01 8.42
C LEU A 63 5.91 -2.26 9.06
N GLY A 64 5.08 -3.15 9.60
CA GLY A 64 5.52 -4.45 10.11
C GLY A 64 6.16 -5.30 9.00
N LEU A 65 5.52 -5.38 7.83
CA LEU A 65 6.09 -6.04 6.66
C LEU A 65 7.46 -5.44 6.27
N TYR A 66 7.56 -4.10 6.22
CA TYR A 66 8.81 -3.43 5.88
C TYR A 66 9.95 -3.72 6.86
N ILE A 67 9.68 -3.89 8.15
CA ILE A 67 10.70 -4.27 9.14
C ILE A 67 11.36 -5.59 8.71
N PHE A 68 10.56 -6.62 8.39
CA PHE A 68 11.10 -7.91 7.98
C PHE A 68 11.82 -7.84 6.62
N LEU A 69 11.24 -7.15 5.65
CA LEU A 69 11.86 -7.01 4.32
C LEU A 69 13.17 -6.22 4.37
N LEU A 70 13.24 -5.16 5.19
CA LEU A 70 14.47 -4.39 5.36
C LEU A 70 15.54 -5.16 6.14
N LEU A 71 15.16 -6.00 7.11
CA LEU A 71 16.10 -6.91 7.79
C LEU A 71 16.71 -7.93 6.81
N LEU A 72 15.94 -8.37 5.80
CA LEU A 72 16.43 -9.29 4.78
C LEU A 72 17.17 -8.57 3.63
N SER A 73 17.03 -7.26 3.50
CA SER A 73 17.59 -6.51 2.37
C SER A 73 19.13 -6.57 2.27
N PRO A 74 19.93 -6.62 3.38
CA PRO A 74 21.39 -6.79 3.26
C PRO A 74 21.77 -8.12 2.58
N LEU A 75 21.02 -9.20 2.85
CA LEU A 75 21.22 -10.49 2.20
C LEU A 75 20.95 -10.38 0.69
N PHE A 76 19.82 -9.77 0.30
CA PHE A 76 19.45 -9.58 -1.09
C PHE A 76 20.46 -8.70 -1.84
N LEU A 77 20.88 -7.59 -1.22
CA LEU A 77 21.91 -6.71 -1.77
C LEU A 77 23.26 -7.44 -1.93
N GLY A 78 23.65 -8.25 -0.94
CA GLY A 78 24.87 -9.06 -1.05
C GLY A 78 24.84 -10.07 -2.21
N MET A 79 23.67 -10.63 -2.52
CA MET A 79 23.49 -11.48 -3.71
C MET A 79 23.59 -10.67 -4.99
N LEU A 80 22.98 -9.48 -5.05
CA LEU A 80 23.05 -8.59 -6.22
C LEU A 80 24.48 -8.10 -6.48
N GLN A 81 25.23 -7.72 -5.44
CA GLN A 81 26.64 -7.32 -5.52
C GLN A 81 27.52 -8.44 -6.11
N LYS A 82 27.19 -9.71 -5.82
CA LYS A 82 27.89 -10.88 -6.38
C LYS A 82 27.38 -11.29 -7.77
N GLY A 83 26.45 -10.55 -8.36
CA GLY A 83 25.86 -10.87 -9.68
C GLY A 83 24.83 -12.02 -9.66
N HIS A 84 24.40 -12.47 -8.49
CA HIS A 84 23.47 -13.60 -8.33
C HIS A 84 21.98 -13.17 -8.48
N VAL A 85 21.66 -12.36 -9.50
CA VAL A 85 20.28 -11.87 -9.72
C VAL A 85 19.31 -13.00 -10.08
N TYR A 86 19.73 -13.93 -10.95
CA TYR A 86 18.84 -15.04 -11.37
C TYR A 86 18.54 -16.02 -10.25
N PRO A 87 19.50 -16.47 -9.43
CA PRO A 87 19.19 -17.27 -8.23
C PRO A 87 18.29 -16.53 -7.23
N LEU A 88 18.50 -15.23 -7.03
CA LEU A 88 17.68 -14.42 -6.13
C LEU A 88 16.24 -14.34 -6.62
N LEU A 89 16.02 -13.97 -7.87
CA LEU A 89 14.68 -13.90 -8.48
C LEU A 89 14.01 -15.27 -8.53
N GLY A 90 14.76 -16.32 -8.89
CA GLY A 90 14.25 -17.71 -8.95
C GLY A 90 13.80 -18.21 -7.59
N ALA A 91 14.61 -18.02 -6.54
CA ALA A 91 14.24 -18.39 -5.17
C ALA A 91 13.03 -17.60 -4.67
N SER A 92 13.02 -16.29 -4.92
CA SER A 92 11.90 -15.41 -4.53
C SER A 92 10.60 -15.81 -5.24
N LEU A 93 10.66 -16.12 -6.53
CA LEU A 93 9.52 -16.60 -7.31
C LEU A 93 9.02 -17.97 -6.84
N LEU A 94 9.93 -18.88 -6.51
CA LEU A 94 9.59 -20.19 -5.94
C LEU A 94 8.86 -20.04 -4.63
N ILE A 95 9.36 -19.22 -3.71
CA ILE A 95 8.71 -18.94 -2.42
C ILE A 95 7.31 -18.37 -2.65
N TYR A 96 7.18 -17.41 -3.54
CA TYR A 96 5.89 -16.84 -3.94
C TYR A 96 4.93 -17.91 -4.50
N GLY A 97 5.39 -18.74 -5.45
CA GLY A 97 4.60 -19.80 -6.07
C GLY A 97 4.16 -20.87 -5.08
N CYS A 98 5.05 -21.29 -4.18
CA CYS A 98 4.71 -22.20 -3.09
C CYS A 98 3.64 -21.61 -2.18
N TRP A 99 3.77 -20.34 -1.84
CA TRP A 99 2.75 -19.67 -1.03
C TRP A 99 1.40 -19.56 -1.73
N GLN A 100 1.36 -19.29 -3.02
CA GLN A 100 0.11 -19.25 -3.79
C GLN A 100 -0.62 -20.61 -3.77
N ARG A 101 0.13 -21.72 -3.70
CA ARG A 101 -0.44 -23.07 -3.66
C ARG A 101 -0.78 -23.53 -2.23
N TRP A 102 0.05 -23.14 -1.26
CA TRP A 102 -0.08 -23.48 0.15
C TRP A 102 0.11 -22.23 1.00
N PRO A 103 -0.95 -21.41 1.17
CA PRO A 103 -0.83 -20.17 1.93
C PRO A 103 -0.60 -20.50 3.41
N VAL A 104 0.59 -20.13 3.89
CA VAL A 104 0.98 -20.26 5.29
C VAL A 104 1.44 -18.91 5.83
N ARG A 105 1.23 -18.68 7.11
CA ARG A 105 1.78 -17.53 7.84
C ARG A 105 3.06 -17.98 8.53
N VAL A 106 4.12 -17.22 8.33
CA VAL A 106 5.43 -17.52 8.93
C VAL A 106 5.71 -16.69 10.17
N THR A 107 4.94 -15.66 10.40
CA THR A 107 5.05 -14.82 11.60
C THR A 107 3.70 -14.71 12.32
N PRO A 108 3.67 -14.52 13.64
CA PRO A 108 2.43 -14.27 14.39
C PRO A 108 1.94 -12.81 14.24
N CYS A 109 2.58 -12.02 13.36
CA CYS A 109 2.33 -10.61 13.23
C CYS A 109 1.01 -10.32 12.49
N GLU A 110 0.35 -9.23 12.88
CA GLU A 110 -0.94 -8.82 12.31
C GLU A 110 -0.86 -8.52 10.81
N PHE A 111 0.27 -8.00 10.34
CA PHE A 111 0.42 -7.66 8.92
C PHE A 111 0.26 -8.86 7.98
N GLU A 112 0.52 -10.08 8.44
CA GLU A 112 0.38 -11.30 7.64
C GLU A 112 -1.05 -11.53 7.13
N PHE A 113 -2.06 -10.92 7.74
CA PHE A 113 -3.45 -11.00 7.24
C PHE A 113 -3.66 -10.17 5.97
N ALA A 114 -3.04 -9.00 5.90
CA ALA A 114 -3.18 -8.08 4.77
C ALA A 114 -2.01 -8.18 3.78
N PHE A 115 -0.82 -8.52 4.28
CA PHE A 115 0.44 -8.50 3.54
C PHE A 115 1.29 -9.74 3.87
N PRO A 116 0.88 -10.96 3.42
CA PRO A 116 1.64 -12.18 3.69
C PRO A 116 3.11 -12.04 3.26
N LEU A 117 4.06 -12.22 4.19
CA LEU A 117 5.48 -11.99 3.96
C LEU A 117 6.02 -12.78 2.77
N LEU A 118 5.65 -14.07 2.67
CA LEU A 118 6.13 -14.95 1.60
C LEU A 118 5.59 -14.56 0.21
N ALA A 119 4.43 -13.91 0.13
CA ALA A 119 3.92 -13.38 -1.13
C ALA A 119 4.55 -12.02 -1.46
N TRP A 120 4.55 -11.10 -0.49
CA TRP A 120 4.97 -9.71 -0.73
C TRP A 120 6.50 -9.55 -0.87
N GLN A 121 7.30 -10.49 -0.36
CA GLN A 121 8.74 -10.48 -0.59
C GLN A 121 9.10 -10.49 -2.08
N PHE A 122 8.28 -11.14 -2.93
CA PHE A 122 8.57 -11.23 -4.37
C PHE A 122 8.56 -9.87 -5.05
N ILE A 123 7.54 -9.05 -4.81
CA ILE A 123 7.48 -7.70 -5.40
C ILE A 123 8.57 -6.78 -4.83
N PHE A 124 8.95 -6.97 -3.57
CA PHE A 124 10.07 -6.25 -2.95
C PHE A 124 11.41 -6.61 -3.61
N VAL A 125 11.71 -7.90 -3.77
CA VAL A 125 12.93 -8.38 -4.45
C VAL A 125 12.95 -7.93 -5.89
N LEU A 126 11.82 -8.02 -6.60
CA LEU A 126 11.69 -7.53 -7.97
C LEU A 126 12.00 -6.03 -8.07
N GLY A 127 11.45 -5.22 -7.16
CA GLY A 127 11.73 -3.80 -7.07
C GLY A 127 13.20 -3.50 -6.81
N MET A 128 13.86 -4.26 -5.91
CA MET A 128 15.30 -4.14 -5.65
C MET A 128 16.13 -4.47 -6.91
N CYS A 129 15.80 -5.56 -7.62
CA CYS A 129 16.47 -5.91 -8.88
C CYS A 129 16.28 -4.83 -9.94
N CYS A 130 15.07 -4.31 -10.11
CA CYS A 130 14.79 -3.21 -11.03
C CYS A 130 15.57 -1.94 -10.68
N GLY A 131 15.68 -1.63 -9.39
CA GLY A 131 16.50 -0.50 -8.91
C GLY A 131 17.97 -0.68 -9.16
N TRP A 132 18.50 -1.88 -8.89
CA TRP A 132 19.91 -2.23 -9.07
C TRP A 132 20.34 -2.18 -10.55
N TYR A 133 19.53 -2.77 -11.43
CA TYR A 133 19.79 -2.83 -12.89
C TYR A 133 19.03 -1.73 -13.66
N LYS A 134 18.77 -0.60 -13.03
CA LYS A 134 18.00 0.49 -13.66
C LYS A 134 18.60 0.98 -14.97
N ALA A 135 19.92 1.13 -15.04
CA ALA A 135 20.61 1.64 -16.22
C ALA A 135 20.49 0.64 -17.41
N GLU A 136 20.67 -0.64 -17.14
CA GLU A 136 20.55 -1.72 -18.10
C GLU A 136 19.11 -1.86 -18.61
N LEU A 137 18.13 -1.78 -17.72
CA LEU A 137 16.70 -1.82 -18.07
C LEU A 137 16.31 -0.64 -18.97
N ILE A 138 16.80 0.56 -18.67
CA ILE A 138 16.57 1.74 -19.52
C ILE A 138 17.26 1.57 -20.87
N SER A 139 18.47 1.03 -20.89
CA SER A 139 19.20 0.74 -22.14
C SER A 139 18.46 -0.28 -22.98
N PHE A 140 18.01 -1.40 -22.37
CA PHE A 140 17.18 -2.39 -23.02
C PHE A 140 15.90 -1.80 -23.59
N ALA A 141 15.18 -0.99 -22.83
CA ALA A 141 13.92 -0.36 -23.26
C ALA A 141 14.07 0.53 -24.53
N ARG A 142 15.30 0.97 -24.85
CA ARG A 142 15.60 1.75 -26.07
C ARG A 142 15.82 0.87 -27.30
N THR A 143 16.11 -0.41 -27.13
CA THR A 143 16.28 -1.38 -28.23
C THR A 143 14.94 -1.70 -28.90
N PRO A 144 14.92 -2.19 -30.17
CA PRO A 144 13.68 -2.60 -30.83
C PRO A 144 12.84 -3.60 -30.00
N PRO A 145 13.40 -4.72 -29.49
CA PRO A 145 12.62 -5.64 -28.66
C PRO A 145 12.18 -5.02 -27.34
N GLY A 146 12.99 -4.17 -26.73
CA GLY A 146 12.63 -3.44 -25.51
C GLY A 146 11.44 -2.48 -25.72
N LYS A 147 11.38 -1.77 -26.85
CA LYS A 147 10.24 -0.92 -27.21
C LYS A 147 8.95 -1.73 -27.36
N VAL A 148 9.02 -2.92 -27.95
CA VAL A 148 7.88 -3.84 -28.08
C VAL A 148 7.42 -4.29 -26.68
N ALA A 149 8.36 -4.70 -25.82
CA ALA A 149 8.05 -5.10 -24.46
C ALA A 149 7.38 -3.96 -23.65
N VAL A 150 7.93 -2.74 -23.74
CA VAL A 150 7.36 -1.56 -23.11
C VAL A 150 5.96 -1.25 -23.64
N ALA A 151 5.76 -1.28 -24.96
CA ALA A 151 4.44 -1.07 -25.57
C ALA A 151 3.42 -2.13 -25.11
N ALA A 152 3.84 -3.39 -25.01
CA ALA A 152 2.99 -4.47 -24.48
C ALA A 152 2.60 -4.21 -23.02
N LEU A 153 3.53 -3.80 -22.16
CA LEU A 153 3.23 -3.47 -20.76
C LEU A 153 2.26 -2.28 -20.64
N VAL A 154 2.45 -1.22 -21.45
CA VAL A 154 1.52 -0.09 -21.50
C VAL A 154 0.13 -0.56 -21.94
N PHE A 155 0.06 -1.40 -22.96
CA PHE A 155 -1.21 -1.95 -23.44
C PHE A 155 -1.91 -2.80 -22.38
N ILE A 156 -1.14 -3.66 -21.67
CA ILE A 156 -1.65 -4.45 -20.55
C ILE A 156 -2.18 -3.54 -19.44
N ALA A 157 -1.47 -2.47 -19.08
CA ALA A 157 -1.93 -1.51 -18.07
C ALA A 157 -3.27 -0.88 -18.47
N LEU A 158 -3.43 -0.50 -19.74
CA LEU A 158 -4.69 0.07 -20.26
C LEU A 158 -5.84 -0.95 -20.22
N ILE A 159 -5.59 -2.20 -20.64
CA ILE A 159 -6.59 -3.27 -20.58
C ILE A 159 -7.01 -3.53 -19.13
N LEU A 160 -6.05 -3.67 -18.22
CA LEU A 160 -6.35 -3.96 -16.82
C LEU A 160 -7.05 -2.78 -16.14
N ALA A 161 -6.70 -1.53 -16.48
CA ALA A 161 -7.42 -0.35 -16.03
C ALA A 161 -8.87 -0.32 -16.56
N PHE A 162 -9.09 -0.73 -17.82
CA PHE A 162 -10.42 -0.88 -18.38
C PHE A 162 -11.21 -1.98 -17.67
N VAL A 163 -10.63 -3.15 -17.50
CA VAL A 163 -11.27 -4.28 -16.80
C VAL A 163 -11.60 -3.93 -15.35
N ALA A 164 -10.77 -3.13 -14.68
CA ALA A 164 -11.01 -2.69 -13.31
C ALA A 164 -12.28 -1.82 -13.16
N GLN A 165 -12.81 -1.23 -14.25
CA GLN A 165 -14.07 -0.50 -14.22
C GLN A 165 -15.30 -1.40 -13.98
N ASN A 166 -15.15 -2.72 -14.09
CA ASN A 166 -16.21 -3.67 -13.72
C ASN A 166 -16.29 -3.93 -12.21
N HIS A 167 -15.31 -3.45 -11.43
CA HIS A 167 -15.34 -3.60 -9.98
C HIS A 167 -16.49 -2.78 -9.39
N THR A 168 -17.34 -3.43 -8.60
CA THR A 168 -18.38 -2.74 -7.83
C THR A 168 -17.73 -1.80 -6.81
N ASN A 169 -17.63 -0.54 -7.15
CA ASN A 169 -17.14 0.48 -6.25
C ASN A 169 -18.33 1.29 -5.73
N PRO A 170 -18.68 1.21 -4.44
CA PRO A 170 -19.82 1.92 -3.86
C PRO A 170 -19.67 3.44 -3.93
N PHE A 171 -18.45 3.95 -4.18
CA PHE A 171 -18.17 5.39 -4.30
C PHE A 171 -18.19 5.88 -5.75
N MET A 172 -18.33 4.98 -6.72
CA MET A 172 -18.38 5.35 -8.13
C MET A 172 -19.83 5.49 -8.58
N PRO A 173 -20.19 6.58 -9.28
CA PRO A 173 -21.53 6.71 -9.84
C PRO A 173 -21.87 5.50 -10.71
N PRO A 174 -23.08 4.93 -10.62
CA PRO A 174 -23.50 3.77 -11.44
C PRO A 174 -23.29 3.97 -12.93
N ALA A 175 -23.44 5.20 -13.43
CA ALA A 175 -23.23 5.56 -14.83
C ALA A 175 -21.77 5.40 -15.33
N LEU A 176 -20.81 5.38 -14.41
CA LEU A 176 -19.38 5.18 -14.72
C LEU A 176 -18.92 3.73 -14.52
N LEU A 177 -19.78 2.87 -13.94
CA LEU A 177 -19.48 1.45 -13.79
C LEU A 177 -19.73 0.76 -15.14
N MET A 178 -18.70 0.11 -15.64
CA MET A 178 -18.82 -0.73 -16.82
C MET A 178 -19.28 -2.14 -16.42
N HIS A 179 -20.26 -2.65 -17.15
CA HIS A 179 -20.78 -4.01 -16.98
C HIS A 179 -20.45 -4.89 -18.19
N VAL A 180 -19.19 -4.78 -18.67
CA VAL A 180 -18.72 -5.59 -19.82
C VAL A 180 -18.55 -7.04 -19.41
N ILE A 181 -18.11 -7.28 -18.17
CA ILE A 181 -17.99 -8.62 -17.59
C ILE A 181 -19.07 -8.76 -16.51
N PRO A 182 -19.83 -9.87 -16.49
CA PRO A 182 -20.80 -10.11 -15.44
C PRO A 182 -20.16 -10.04 -14.05
N PRO A 183 -20.80 -9.40 -13.05
CA PRO A 183 -20.20 -9.17 -11.73
C PRO A 183 -19.73 -10.45 -11.04
N ALA A 184 -20.44 -11.55 -11.19
CA ALA A 184 -20.06 -12.84 -10.60
C ALA A 184 -18.76 -13.39 -11.21
N GLU A 185 -18.61 -13.31 -12.52
CA GLU A 185 -17.40 -13.75 -13.25
C GLU A 185 -16.21 -12.85 -12.91
N PHE A 186 -16.44 -11.54 -12.88
CA PHE A 186 -15.41 -10.58 -12.48
C PHE A 186 -14.93 -10.84 -11.05
N ASN A 187 -15.84 -11.05 -10.10
CA ASN A 187 -15.48 -11.35 -8.72
C ASN A 187 -14.71 -12.68 -8.59
N ALA A 188 -15.13 -13.72 -9.29
CA ALA A 188 -14.41 -15.00 -9.32
C ALA A 188 -12.98 -14.83 -9.87
N PHE A 189 -12.83 -14.11 -10.98
CA PHE A 189 -11.52 -13.78 -11.56
C PHE A 189 -10.66 -12.95 -10.59
N TYR A 190 -11.25 -11.91 -10.00
CA TYR A 190 -10.54 -11.04 -9.07
C TYR A 190 -10.01 -11.80 -7.86
N HIS A 191 -10.84 -12.60 -7.21
CA HIS A 191 -10.44 -13.37 -6.03
C HIS A 191 -9.40 -14.44 -6.33
N THR A 192 -9.44 -15.02 -7.52
CA THR A 192 -8.50 -16.08 -7.89
C THR A 192 -7.16 -15.53 -8.39
N TRP A 193 -7.16 -14.48 -9.24
CA TRP A 193 -5.98 -14.07 -9.99
C TRP A 193 -5.47 -12.67 -9.65
N ALA A 194 -6.33 -11.79 -9.14
CA ALA A 194 -6.01 -10.39 -8.90
C ALA A 194 -6.17 -9.97 -7.43
N ALA A 195 -6.34 -10.93 -6.50
CA ALA A 195 -6.54 -10.66 -5.08
C ALA A 195 -5.44 -9.75 -4.52
N LYS A 196 -5.88 -8.73 -3.76
CA LYS A 196 -4.98 -7.71 -3.20
C LYS A 196 -4.05 -8.32 -2.15
N ASN A 197 -4.62 -8.98 -1.14
CA ASN A 197 -3.84 -9.44 0.02
C ASN A 197 -2.87 -10.55 -0.37
N GLY A 198 -3.33 -11.53 -1.13
CA GLY A 198 -2.50 -12.63 -1.61
C GLY A 198 -1.57 -12.26 -2.77
N LEU A 199 -1.56 -11.01 -3.23
CA LEU A 199 -0.75 -10.55 -4.34
C LEU A 199 -0.89 -11.47 -5.57
N GLY A 200 -2.12 -11.65 -6.08
CA GLY A 200 -2.40 -12.54 -7.21
C GLY A 200 -1.52 -12.24 -8.42
N PRO A 201 -1.24 -13.22 -9.30
CA PRO A 201 -0.28 -13.06 -10.41
C PRO A 201 -0.69 -11.95 -11.40
N VAL A 202 -1.98 -11.78 -11.66
CA VAL A 202 -2.47 -10.67 -12.50
C VAL A 202 -2.22 -9.32 -11.82
N ARG A 203 -2.25 -9.27 -10.49
CA ARG A 203 -1.90 -8.06 -9.76
C ARG A 203 -0.45 -7.68 -9.90
N ILE A 204 0.46 -8.65 -9.79
CA ILE A 204 1.90 -8.40 -10.03
C ILE A 204 2.12 -7.87 -11.45
N LEU A 205 1.48 -8.49 -12.44
CA LEU A 205 1.54 -8.02 -13.83
C LEU A 205 1.01 -6.58 -13.97
N ASN A 206 -0.10 -6.27 -13.30
CA ASN A 206 -0.66 -4.92 -13.27
C ASN A 206 0.32 -3.92 -12.62
N ASP A 207 0.92 -4.28 -11.49
CA ASP A 207 1.83 -3.40 -10.76
C ASP A 207 3.09 -3.10 -11.60
N ILE A 208 3.66 -4.10 -12.27
CA ILE A 208 4.78 -3.92 -13.21
C ILE A 208 4.37 -3.02 -14.38
N SER A 209 3.22 -3.30 -14.99
CA SER A 209 2.71 -2.57 -16.14
C SER A 209 2.40 -1.10 -15.81
N LEU A 210 1.80 -0.85 -14.66
CA LEU A 210 1.55 0.50 -14.16
C LEU A 210 2.85 1.24 -13.84
N MET A 211 3.81 0.57 -13.19
CA MET A 211 5.11 1.18 -12.87
C MET A 211 5.82 1.65 -14.14
N VAL A 212 5.87 0.81 -15.17
CA VAL A 212 6.47 1.18 -16.47
C VAL A 212 5.71 2.32 -17.12
N THR A 213 4.37 2.25 -17.15
CA THR A 213 3.52 3.28 -17.77
C THR A 213 3.68 4.63 -17.07
N ILE A 214 3.64 4.63 -15.72
CA ILE A 214 3.82 5.85 -14.92
C ILE A 214 5.24 6.41 -15.11
N TYR A 215 6.26 5.55 -15.13
CA TYR A 215 7.64 5.98 -15.37
C TYR A 215 7.79 6.68 -16.73
N LEU A 216 7.21 6.13 -17.79
CA LEU A 216 7.19 6.76 -19.11
C LEU A 216 6.45 8.09 -19.10
N LEU A 217 5.25 8.12 -18.52
CA LEU A 217 4.44 9.33 -18.41
C LEU A 217 5.20 10.45 -17.69
N LEU A 218 5.80 10.11 -16.55
CA LEU A 218 6.62 11.06 -15.78
C LEU A 218 7.87 11.51 -16.57
N THR A 219 8.49 10.63 -17.35
CA THR A 219 9.67 10.97 -18.15
C THR A 219 9.32 11.90 -19.31
N TRP A 220 8.24 11.61 -20.04
CA TRP A 220 7.84 12.40 -21.21
C TRP A 220 7.12 13.68 -20.85
N CYS A 221 6.26 13.63 -19.83
CA CYS A 221 5.44 14.76 -19.42
C CYS A 221 5.99 15.46 -18.17
N TRP A 222 7.29 15.30 -17.86
CA TRP A 222 7.87 15.85 -16.63
C TRP A 222 7.65 17.36 -16.49
N ARG A 223 7.92 18.13 -17.53
CA ARG A 223 7.80 19.59 -17.47
C ARG A 223 6.38 20.06 -17.10
N PRO A 224 5.32 19.67 -17.85
CA PRO A 224 3.98 20.09 -17.50
C PRO A 224 3.50 19.49 -16.16
N LEU A 225 3.83 18.26 -15.84
CA LEU A 225 3.45 17.63 -14.57
C LEU A 225 4.14 18.29 -13.38
N ASN A 226 5.43 18.61 -13.51
CA ASN A 226 6.16 19.32 -12.46
C ASN A 226 5.63 20.75 -12.25
N TRP A 227 5.29 21.45 -13.33
CA TRP A 227 4.68 22.77 -13.22
C TRP A 227 3.31 22.72 -12.55
N LEU A 228 2.47 21.74 -12.91
CA LEU A 228 1.09 21.62 -12.40
C LEU A 228 1.07 21.13 -10.95
N ALA A 229 1.80 20.06 -10.64
CA ALA A 229 1.65 19.31 -9.39
C ALA A 229 2.97 19.13 -8.61
N GLY A 230 4.13 19.50 -9.18
CA GLY A 230 5.43 19.28 -8.54
C GLY A 230 5.57 20.02 -7.23
N TRP A 231 5.07 21.25 -7.15
CA TRP A 231 5.09 22.07 -5.94
C TRP A 231 4.39 21.38 -4.75
N PHE A 232 3.39 20.56 -5.04
CA PHE A 232 2.60 19.82 -4.05
C PHE A 232 3.16 18.40 -3.81
N LEU A 233 3.40 17.65 -4.88
CA LEU A 233 3.77 16.22 -4.78
C LEU A 233 5.21 15.99 -4.36
N ILE A 234 6.17 16.84 -4.78
CA ILE A 234 7.58 16.63 -4.49
C ILE A 234 7.87 16.68 -2.99
N PRO A 235 7.41 17.68 -2.20
CA PRO A 235 7.64 17.70 -0.76
C PRO A 235 7.07 16.48 -0.03
N LEU A 236 5.91 15.97 -0.47
CA LEU A 236 5.27 14.77 0.09
C LEU A 236 6.07 13.50 -0.24
N GLY A 237 6.49 13.36 -1.51
CA GLY A 237 7.23 12.18 -1.98
C GLY A 237 8.64 12.08 -1.42
N GLN A 238 9.34 13.19 -1.26
CA GLN A 238 10.70 13.23 -0.68
C GLN A 238 10.72 12.76 0.80
N ARG A 239 9.56 12.76 1.46
CA ARG A 239 9.39 12.35 2.86
C ARG A 239 8.25 11.34 2.98
N SER A 240 8.31 10.31 2.17
CA SER A 240 7.21 9.36 2.02
C SER A 240 6.84 8.67 3.35
N LEU A 241 7.81 8.25 4.15
CA LEU A 241 7.54 7.60 5.44
C LEU A 241 6.91 8.58 6.45
N TYR A 242 7.45 9.79 6.54
CA TYR A 242 6.89 10.85 7.38
C TYR A 242 5.45 11.17 6.96
N THR A 243 5.24 11.37 5.66
CA THR A 243 3.92 11.64 5.08
C THR A 243 2.94 10.50 5.35
N PHE A 244 3.41 9.24 5.20
CA PHE A 244 2.61 8.06 5.50
C PHE A 244 2.18 8.00 6.96
N ILE A 245 3.07 8.27 7.91
CA ILE A 245 2.73 8.26 9.33
C ILE A 245 1.72 9.36 9.66
N LEU A 246 1.96 10.57 9.18
CA LEU A 246 1.07 11.70 9.48
C LEU A 246 -0.31 11.53 8.85
N HIS A 247 -0.39 11.02 7.60
CA HIS A 247 -1.69 10.87 6.96
C HIS A 247 -2.61 9.93 7.73
N VAL A 248 -2.06 8.87 8.36
CA VAL A 248 -2.85 7.97 9.22
C VAL A 248 -3.52 8.75 10.37
N TYR A 249 -2.76 9.59 11.06
CA TYR A 249 -3.32 10.39 12.14
C TYR A 249 -4.32 11.46 11.65
N ILE A 250 -4.05 12.06 10.48
CA ILE A 250 -4.99 13.03 9.88
C ILE A 250 -6.29 12.34 9.49
N VAL A 251 -6.23 11.16 8.86
CA VAL A 251 -7.42 10.38 8.52
C VAL A 251 -8.22 10.02 9.77
N LEU A 252 -7.53 9.58 10.81
CA LEU A 252 -8.15 9.32 12.09
C LEU A 252 -8.83 10.59 12.66
N ALA A 253 -8.17 11.74 12.66
CA ALA A 253 -8.75 13.00 13.12
C ALA A 253 -9.99 13.41 12.31
N VAL A 254 -9.91 13.31 10.98
CA VAL A 254 -11.02 13.64 10.08
C VAL A 254 -12.22 12.72 10.34
N SER A 255 -11.99 11.42 10.56
CA SER A 255 -13.08 10.46 10.81
C SER A 255 -13.89 10.76 12.07
N GLN A 256 -13.32 11.53 13.00
CA GLN A 256 -14.01 11.96 14.22
C GLN A 256 -14.75 13.29 14.08
N LEU A 257 -14.22 14.17 13.22
CA LEU A 257 -14.81 15.49 13.02
C LEU A 257 -16.04 15.43 12.10
N VAL A 258 -16.16 14.36 11.31
CA VAL A 258 -17.21 14.24 10.30
C VAL A 258 -17.98 12.94 10.49
N THR A 259 -19.25 13.04 10.84
CA THR A 259 -20.13 11.87 10.93
C THR A 259 -20.35 11.24 9.56
N PHE A 260 -20.35 9.92 9.49
CA PHE A 260 -20.43 9.16 8.23
C PHE A 260 -21.68 9.48 7.40
N ASP A 261 -22.77 9.86 8.02
CA ASP A 261 -24.04 10.19 7.36
C ASP A 261 -23.98 11.47 6.52
N LEU A 262 -23.13 12.42 6.91
CA LEU A 262 -22.90 13.65 6.13
C LEU A 262 -22.09 13.39 4.85
N TRP A 263 -21.33 12.32 4.79
CA TRP A 263 -20.46 11.99 3.65
C TRP A 263 -21.23 11.59 2.40
N HIS A 264 -22.36 10.95 2.56
CA HIS A 264 -23.16 10.47 1.43
C HIS A 264 -23.97 11.56 0.74
N GLN A 265 -24.25 12.66 1.44
CA GLN A 265 -25.17 13.68 0.96
C GLN A 265 -24.50 14.95 0.44
N ALA A 266 -23.23 15.21 0.74
CA ALA A 266 -22.58 16.48 0.45
C ALA A 266 -21.17 16.28 -0.18
N TRP A 267 -21.13 15.89 -1.46
CA TRP A 267 -19.87 15.70 -2.18
C TRP A 267 -18.92 16.92 -2.13
N ILE A 268 -19.48 18.16 -2.10
CA ILE A 268 -18.69 19.40 -1.97
C ILE A 268 -18.00 19.46 -0.61
N VAL A 269 -18.73 19.21 0.47
CA VAL A 269 -18.18 19.24 1.85
C VAL A 269 -17.10 18.17 1.99
N ASN A 270 -17.34 16.97 1.45
CA ASN A 270 -16.39 15.88 1.45
C ASN A 270 -15.10 16.26 0.71
N THR A 271 -15.23 16.86 -0.48
CA THR A 271 -14.09 17.35 -1.27
C THR A 271 -13.29 18.42 -0.52
N LEU A 272 -13.97 19.36 0.13
CA LEU A 272 -13.32 20.41 0.92
C LEU A 272 -12.56 19.84 2.12
N ILE A 273 -13.13 18.86 2.82
CA ILE A 273 -12.47 18.19 3.95
C ILE A 273 -11.23 17.44 3.49
N HIS A 274 -11.31 16.70 2.39
CA HIS A 274 -10.14 16.03 1.82
C HIS A 274 -9.07 17.03 1.37
N ALA A 275 -9.47 18.12 0.71
CA ALA A 275 -8.55 19.17 0.30
C ALA A 275 -7.86 19.84 1.50
N ALA A 276 -8.61 20.10 2.57
CA ALA A 276 -8.07 20.64 3.81
C ALA A 276 -7.09 19.66 4.48
N ALA A 277 -7.45 18.38 4.59
CA ALA A 277 -6.60 17.32 5.14
C ALA A 277 -5.29 17.18 4.36
N LEU A 278 -5.36 17.15 3.03
CA LEU A 278 -4.19 17.13 2.15
C LEU A 278 -3.37 18.41 2.27
N GLY A 279 -4.00 19.56 2.40
CA GLY A 279 -3.32 20.85 2.63
C GLY A 279 -2.55 20.87 3.95
N VAL A 280 -3.15 20.39 5.03
CA VAL A 280 -2.48 20.24 6.33
C VAL A 280 -1.28 19.29 6.21
N LEU A 281 -1.45 18.14 5.60
CA LEU A 281 -0.39 17.17 5.38
C LEU A 281 0.78 17.78 4.59
N TRP A 282 0.49 18.52 3.53
CA TRP A 282 1.48 19.20 2.72
C TRP A 282 2.22 20.29 3.50
N LEU A 283 1.50 21.11 4.27
CA LEU A 283 2.12 22.12 5.14
C LEU A 283 3.05 21.47 6.16
N MET A 284 2.62 20.42 6.81
CA MET A 284 3.44 19.67 7.77
C MET A 284 4.69 19.08 7.11
N ALA A 285 4.56 18.51 5.93
CA ALA A 285 5.69 17.97 5.17
C ALA A 285 6.64 19.09 4.69
N LYS A 286 6.12 20.21 4.20
CA LYS A 286 6.90 21.35 3.71
C LYS A 286 7.72 22.02 4.83
N TYR A 287 7.06 22.28 5.97
CA TYR A 287 7.68 23.01 7.11
C TYR A 287 8.32 22.09 8.14
N ARG A 288 8.37 20.77 7.89
CA ARG A 288 9.01 19.78 8.77
C ARG A 288 8.44 19.78 10.21
N VAL A 289 7.14 19.95 10.34
CA VAL A 289 6.48 19.95 11.64
C VAL A 289 6.71 18.61 12.32
N ALA A 290 7.19 18.61 13.57
CA ALA A 290 7.50 17.39 14.32
C ALA A 290 8.55 16.43 13.68
N ALA A 291 9.35 16.88 12.70
CA ALA A 291 10.34 16.04 12.02
C ALA A 291 11.48 15.54 12.93
N ARG A 292 11.62 16.09 14.15
CA ARG A 292 12.54 15.55 15.16
C ARG A 292 12.04 14.26 15.81
N TRP A 293 10.73 14.01 15.75
CA TRP A 293 10.06 12.89 16.41
C TRP A 293 9.66 11.79 15.43
N ILE A 294 9.52 12.12 14.15
CA ILE A 294 9.07 11.21 13.10
C ILE A 294 10.23 11.05 12.11
N PRO A 295 10.67 9.82 11.83
CA PRO A 295 11.75 9.57 10.88
C PRO A 295 11.38 10.04 9.47
N ASN A 296 12.37 10.61 8.77
CA ASN A 296 12.22 11.09 7.40
C ASN A 296 12.40 9.96 6.39
#